data_08a21f409fb6d62f039dbd9685f23574
#
_entry.id   08a21f409fb6d62f039dbd9685f23574
#
_cell.length_a   1.000
_cell.length_b   1.000
_cell.length_c   1.000
_cell.angle_alpha   90.00
_cell.angle_beta   90.00
_cell.angle_gamma   90.00
#
_symmetry.space_group_name_H-M   'P 1'
#
loop_
_entity.id
_entity.type
_entity.pdbx_description
1 polymer ?
#
loop_
_entity_poly.entity_id
_entity_poly.type
_entity_poly.pdbx_seq_one_letter_code
_entity_poly.pdbx_strand_id
1 'polypeptide(L)'
;MKKILLIIGIGLLLTTLSSCKKDKSAEENGSNTPVEGSLSGVFSVGNGKKVRFSKGNLQYQASTDTWRFAENQYDCIGNANSNVSMFYQGWIDLFGWGTSGYNDIKPWLIDYDMDAVSFTGTRYDWGINNAISNGGNQSGLWHVLTIEQWNSLVSERSGSRFAKATVAGMRGLLLLPDNWSEATFTLNAVNDATSGYSSNTVSSTDFTDVLEHNGVVFLPSAGLREGNNVNYVNGFGRYWSSSYVEKARSLFFHESDVRPEGADYHSGFSVRLVSDAN
;
A
#
# COMPACT_ATOMS: atom_id res chain seq x y z
N MET A 1 -60.56 -73.56 -8.98
CA MET A 1 -59.54 -72.63 -9.47
C MET A 1 -58.87 -71.96 -8.27
N LYS A 2 -57.76 -72.52 -7.80
CA LYS A 2 -57.01 -72.00 -6.60
C LYS A 2 -55.84 -71.14 -7.11
N LYS A 3 -55.82 -69.87 -6.68
CA LYS A 3 -54.69 -68.96 -6.91
C LYS A 3 -53.70 -69.16 -5.78
N ILE A 4 -52.48 -69.52 -6.16
CA ILE A 4 -51.34 -69.63 -5.24
C ILE A 4 -50.70 -68.20 -5.17
N LEU A 5 -50.55 -67.69 -3.92
CA LEU A 5 -49.91 -66.42 -3.66
C LEU A 5 -48.44 -66.70 -3.29
N LEU A 6 -47.48 -66.20 -4.09
CA LEU A 6 -46.05 -66.33 -3.81
C LEU A 6 -45.60 -65.11 -3.04
N ILE A 7 -45.13 -65.25 -1.82
CA ILE A 7 -44.57 -64.18 -0.98
C ILE A 7 -43.05 -64.23 -1.17
N ILE A 8 -42.48 -63.20 -1.79
CA ILE A 8 -41.05 -63.00 -1.86
C ILE A 8 -40.61 -62.08 -0.73
N GLY A 9 -39.88 -62.62 0.25
CA GLY A 9 -39.28 -61.88 1.32
C GLY A 9 -38.05 -61.13 0.83
N ILE A 10 -38.07 -59.80 0.97
CA ILE A 10 -36.89 -58.94 0.72
C ILE A 10 -36.19 -58.72 2.06
N GLY A 11 -35.06 -59.34 2.23
CA GLY A 11 -34.16 -59.09 3.36
C GLY A 11 -33.51 -57.70 3.26
N LEU A 12 -33.80 -56.86 4.23
CA LEU A 12 -33.20 -55.52 4.34
C LEU A 12 -31.87 -55.63 5.06
N LEU A 13 -30.79 -55.51 4.32
CA LEU A 13 -29.42 -55.45 4.88
C LEU A 13 -29.13 -54.02 5.33
N LEU A 14 -29.19 -53.77 6.64
CA LEU A 14 -28.74 -52.48 7.23
C LEU A 14 -27.21 -52.44 7.26
N THR A 15 -26.61 -51.71 6.35
CA THR A 15 -25.22 -51.31 6.47
C THR A 15 -25.11 -50.01 7.27
N THR A 16 -24.59 -50.07 8.48
CA THR A 16 -24.25 -48.92 9.29
C THR A 16 -23.01 -48.24 8.71
N LEU A 17 -23.20 -47.12 8.00
CA LEU A 17 -22.13 -46.24 7.61
C LEU A 17 -21.68 -45.44 8.85
N SER A 18 -20.57 -45.85 9.46
CA SER A 18 -19.84 -45.05 10.43
C SER A 18 -19.24 -43.82 9.75
N SER A 19 -19.88 -42.67 9.91
CA SER A 19 -19.36 -41.39 9.44
C SER A 19 -18.25 -40.94 10.40
N CYS A 20 -17.00 -41.21 10.06
CA CYS A 20 -15.88 -40.50 10.65
C CYS A 20 -15.98 -39.01 10.27
N LYS A 21 -16.43 -38.17 11.19
CA LYS A 21 -16.19 -36.72 11.13
C LYS A 21 -14.70 -36.52 11.27
N LYS A 22 -14.04 -36.25 10.15
CA LYS A 22 -12.70 -35.68 10.11
C LYS A 22 -12.85 -34.24 10.53
N ASP A 23 -12.47 -33.93 11.77
CA ASP A 23 -12.25 -32.53 12.16
C ASP A 23 -11.23 -31.93 11.20
N LYS A 24 -11.71 -31.09 10.30
CA LYS A 24 -10.83 -30.19 9.57
C LYS A 24 -10.36 -29.14 10.58
N SER A 25 -9.22 -29.39 11.18
CA SER A 25 -8.39 -28.29 11.65
C SER A 25 -8.23 -27.37 10.46
N ALA A 26 -8.71 -26.14 10.58
CA ALA A 26 -8.41 -25.09 9.64
C ALA A 26 -6.87 -24.90 9.68
N GLU A 27 -6.16 -25.53 8.76
CA GLU A 27 -4.84 -25.08 8.38
C GLU A 27 -5.07 -23.68 7.79
N GLU A 28 -4.67 -22.65 8.54
CA GLU A 28 -4.37 -21.34 7.98
C GLU A 28 -3.18 -21.53 7.01
N ASN A 29 -3.46 -22.02 5.81
CA ASN A 29 -2.59 -21.88 4.67
C ASN A 29 -2.64 -20.40 4.27
N GLY A 30 -1.86 -19.58 4.93
CA GLY A 30 -1.50 -18.27 4.42
C GLY A 30 -0.92 -18.47 3.03
N SER A 31 -1.72 -18.17 2.00
CA SER A 31 -1.30 -18.23 0.61
C SER A 31 -0.10 -17.30 0.46
N ASN A 32 1.07 -17.85 0.21
CA ASN A 32 2.32 -17.10 -0.03
C ASN A 32 2.30 -16.41 -1.41
N THR A 33 1.13 -16.42 -2.08
CA THR A 33 0.94 -15.79 -3.38
C THR A 33 0.78 -14.30 -3.18
N PRO A 34 1.63 -13.47 -3.81
CA PRO A 34 1.50 -12.01 -3.73
C PRO A 34 0.12 -11.56 -4.20
N VAL A 35 -0.45 -10.56 -3.53
CA VAL A 35 -1.69 -9.90 -3.95
C VAL A 35 -1.44 -9.28 -5.34
N GLU A 36 -2.42 -9.38 -6.24
CA GLU A 36 -2.35 -8.70 -7.54
C GLU A 36 -2.04 -7.21 -7.35
N GLY A 37 -1.12 -6.67 -8.13
CA GLY A 37 -0.65 -5.30 -7.97
C GLY A 37 0.43 -5.10 -6.91
N SER A 38 0.93 -6.20 -6.28
CA SER A 38 2.11 -6.14 -5.41
C SER A 38 3.40 -6.14 -6.22
N LEU A 39 4.39 -5.39 -5.74
CA LEU A 39 5.79 -5.55 -6.16
C LEU A 39 6.39 -6.84 -5.57
N SER A 40 7.46 -7.33 -6.22
CA SER A 40 8.13 -8.57 -5.81
C SER A 40 8.90 -8.46 -4.49
N GLY A 41 9.37 -7.25 -4.15
CA GLY A 41 10.18 -6.99 -2.96
C GLY A 41 9.47 -7.27 -1.65
N VAL A 42 10.19 -7.87 -0.71
CA VAL A 42 9.73 -8.10 0.67
C VAL A 42 10.49 -7.20 1.62
N PHE A 43 9.77 -6.57 2.53
CA PHE A 43 10.32 -5.58 3.46
C PHE A 43 9.94 -5.93 4.90
N SER A 44 10.95 -6.09 5.75
CA SER A 44 10.76 -6.19 7.20
C SER A 44 10.35 -4.82 7.76
N VAL A 45 9.24 -4.78 8.50
CA VAL A 45 8.66 -3.54 9.06
C VAL A 45 8.59 -3.56 10.59
N GLY A 46 9.45 -4.33 11.22
CA GLY A 46 9.52 -4.50 12.68
C GLY A 46 8.57 -5.58 13.21
N ASN A 47 8.79 -5.97 14.46
CA ASN A 47 7.97 -6.96 15.18
C ASN A 47 7.76 -8.30 14.44
N GLY A 48 8.73 -8.72 13.63
CA GLY A 48 8.65 -9.95 12.82
C GLY A 48 7.69 -9.85 11.63
N LYS A 49 7.07 -8.70 11.39
CA LYS A 49 6.17 -8.47 10.26
C LYS A 49 6.94 -8.14 8.98
N LYS A 50 6.41 -8.64 7.86
CA LYS A 50 6.91 -8.33 6.52
C LYS A 50 5.77 -7.90 5.63
N VAL A 51 6.08 -7.05 4.65
CA VAL A 51 5.11 -6.51 3.71
C VAL A 51 5.65 -6.51 2.29
N ARG A 52 4.71 -6.44 1.32
CA ARG A 52 4.96 -6.07 -0.07
C ARG A 52 4.24 -4.76 -0.37
N PHE A 53 4.89 -3.88 -1.08
CA PHE A 53 4.29 -2.61 -1.50
C PHE A 53 3.44 -2.77 -2.77
N SER A 54 2.44 -1.91 -2.90
CA SER A 54 1.69 -1.71 -4.13
C SER A 54 2.58 -1.24 -5.27
N LYS A 55 2.22 -1.54 -6.51
CA LYS A 55 2.95 -1.17 -7.73
C LYS A 55 3.08 0.34 -7.96
N GLY A 56 2.28 1.18 -7.32
CA GLY A 56 2.30 2.62 -7.44
C GLY A 56 1.58 3.31 -6.27
N ASN A 57 1.64 4.64 -6.23
CA ASN A 57 0.86 5.43 -5.29
C ASN A 57 -0.64 5.21 -5.53
N LEU A 58 -1.42 5.28 -4.47
CA LEU A 58 -2.87 5.22 -4.54
C LEU A 58 -3.41 6.44 -5.31
N GLN A 59 -4.38 6.22 -6.18
CA GLN A 59 -5.08 7.24 -6.94
C GLN A 59 -6.60 7.05 -6.82
N TYR A 60 -7.33 8.16 -6.86
CA TYR A 60 -8.78 8.19 -6.78
C TYR A 60 -9.39 9.08 -7.86
N GLN A 61 -10.49 8.63 -8.47
CA GLN A 61 -11.30 9.39 -9.42
C GLN A 61 -12.69 9.64 -8.82
N ALA A 62 -13.00 10.90 -8.51
CA ALA A 62 -14.21 11.26 -7.79
C ALA A 62 -15.50 10.99 -8.60
N SER A 63 -15.50 11.27 -9.90
CA SER A 63 -16.68 11.12 -10.77
C SER A 63 -17.17 9.69 -10.94
N THR A 64 -16.33 8.70 -10.70
CA THR A 64 -16.64 7.26 -10.84
C THR A 64 -16.49 6.49 -9.53
N ASP A 65 -16.07 7.17 -8.45
CA ASP A 65 -15.75 6.55 -7.15
C ASP A 65 -14.79 5.36 -7.30
N THR A 66 -13.73 5.54 -8.10
CA THR A 66 -12.81 4.48 -8.48
C THR A 66 -11.44 4.69 -7.86
N TRP A 67 -10.89 3.62 -7.28
CA TRP A 67 -9.54 3.57 -6.73
C TRP A 67 -8.65 2.70 -7.60
N ARG A 68 -7.40 3.15 -7.79
CA ARG A 68 -6.35 2.38 -8.46
C ARG A 68 -4.96 2.71 -7.92
N PHE A 69 -3.97 1.93 -8.28
CA PHE A 69 -2.57 2.32 -8.18
C PHE A 69 -2.11 3.03 -9.45
N ALA A 70 -1.19 3.97 -9.33
CA ALA A 70 -0.49 4.57 -10.46
C ALA A 70 0.17 3.47 -11.32
N GLU A 71 0.30 3.72 -12.61
CA GLU A 71 0.84 2.73 -13.54
C GLU A 71 2.35 2.54 -13.35
N ASN A 72 3.08 3.64 -13.16
CA ASN A 72 4.51 3.60 -12.84
C ASN A 72 4.74 4.14 -11.42
N GLN A 73 5.75 3.63 -10.75
CA GLN A 73 6.07 4.07 -9.40
C GLN A 73 6.49 5.55 -9.32
N TYR A 74 7.02 6.10 -10.40
CA TYR A 74 7.46 7.50 -10.51
C TYR A 74 6.36 8.46 -10.99
N ASP A 75 5.15 7.97 -11.26
CA ASP A 75 4.01 8.81 -11.61
C ASP A 75 3.49 9.58 -10.40
N CYS A 76 3.21 10.88 -10.58
CA CYS A 76 2.44 11.69 -9.66
C CYS A 76 1.50 12.63 -10.41
N ILE A 77 0.35 12.94 -9.81
CA ILE A 77 -0.69 13.77 -10.44
C ILE A 77 -0.32 15.24 -10.43
N GLY A 78 0.47 15.69 -9.46
CA GLY A 78 0.92 17.07 -9.38
C GLY A 78 -0.22 18.07 -9.18
N ASN A 79 -0.20 19.20 -9.92
CA ASN A 79 -1.13 20.31 -9.73
C ASN A 79 -2.62 19.94 -9.91
N ALA A 80 -2.93 18.87 -10.61
CA ALA A 80 -4.33 18.44 -10.77
C ALA A 80 -4.99 17.99 -9.45
N ASN A 81 -4.21 17.73 -8.39
CA ASN A 81 -4.72 17.53 -7.03
C ASN A 81 -5.45 18.75 -6.42
N SER A 82 -5.36 19.93 -7.06
CA SER A 82 -6.15 21.11 -6.71
C SER A 82 -7.65 20.96 -7.01
N ASN A 83 -8.05 19.95 -7.79
CA ASN A 83 -9.43 19.68 -8.18
C ASN A 83 -10.20 18.94 -7.06
N VAL A 84 -10.56 19.66 -6.01
CA VAL A 84 -11.29 19.18 -4.83
C VAL A 84 -12.80 19.16 -5.09
N SER A 85 -13.25 18.27 -5.96
CA SER A 85 -14.66 18.21 -6.39
C SER A 85 -15.12 16.77 -6.61
N MET A 86 -16.36 16.48 -6.17
CA MET A 86 -17.02 15.19 -6.42
C MET A 86 -17.27 14.90 -7.91
N PHE A 87 -17.22 15.91 -8.78
CA PHE A 87 -17.44 15.78 -10.21
C PHE A 87 -16.14 15.71 -11.02
N TYR A 88 -14.99 15.78 -10.36
CA TYR A 88 -13.71 15.76 -11.07
C TYR A 88 -13.51 14.42 -11.78
N GLN A 89 -13.27 14.48 -13.09
CA GLN A 89 -13.10 13.30 -13.95
C GLN A 89 -11.66 12.81 -14.05
N GLY A 90 -10.71 13.61 -13.58
CA GLY A 90 -9.31 13.21 -13.49
C GLY A 90 -9.02 12.43 -12.22
N TRP A 91 -7.75 12.10 -12.03
CA TRP A 91 -7.24 11.39 -10.85
C TRP A 91 -6.64 12.37 -9.85
N ILE A 92 -6.73 12.03 -8.56
CA ILE A 92 -6.01 12.68 -7.45
C ILE A 92 -5.19 11.61 -6.71
N ASP A 93 -4.05 12.01 -6.11
CA ASP A 93 -3.14 11.14 -5.35
C ASP A 93 -2.58 11.80 -4.08
N LEU A 94 -3.11 12.99 -3.71
CA LEU A 94 -2.82 13.67 -2.45
C LEU A 94 -4.08 13.74 -1.60
N PHE A 95 -4.15 12.93 -0.55
CA PHE A 95 -5.32 12.71 0.29
C PHE A 95 -5.14 13.33 1.67
N GLY A 96 -6.20 13.89 2.24
CA GLY A 96 -6.27 14.16 3.66
C GLY A 96 -6.18 12.86 4.48
N TRP A 97 -5.71 12.93 5.70
CA TRP A 97 -5.52 11.75 6.55
C TRP A 97 -6.84 11.04 6.86
N GLY A 98 -6.91 9.72 6.61
CA GLY A 98 -8.13 8.92 6.84
C GLY A 98 -9.29 9.14 5.86
N THR A 99 -9.09 9.89 4.77
CA THR A 99 -10.14 10.18 3.78
C THR A 99 -10.41 9.01 2.83
N SER A 100 -10.77 7.87 3.40
CA SER A 100 -11.07 6.63 2.64
C SER A 100 -12.47 6.58 2.05
N GLY A 101 -13.32 7.57 2.29
CA GLY A 101 -14.74 7.54 1.96
C GLY A 101 -15.63 6.99 3.08
N TYR A 102 -15.05 6.40 4.12
CA TYR A 102 -15.78 5.92 5.29
C TYR A 102 -16.35 7.09 6.11
N ASN A 103 -17.57 6.94 6.66
CA ASN A 103 -18.31 8.01 7.37
C ASN A 103 -18.39 9.32 6.57
N ASP A 104 -18.54 9.22 5.25
CA ASP A 104 -18.63 10.35 4.32
C ASP A 104 -17.40 11.26 4.25
N ILE A 105 -16.28 10.89 4.87
CA ILE A 105 -15.00 11.59 4.75
C ILE A 105 -14.37 11.25 3.40
N LYS A 106 -14.77 12.00 2.38
CA LYS A 106 -14.44 11.73 0.98
C LYS A 106 -12.98 12.11 0.62
N PRO A 107 -12.33 11.39 -0.31
CA PRO A 107 -10.92 11.60 -0.68
C PRO A 107 -10.57 13.00 -1.18
N TRP A 108 -11.55 13.71 -1.74
CA TRP A 108 -11.39 15.07 -2.26
C TRP A 108 -11.68 16.17 -1.23
N LEU A 109 -12.08 15.84 0.01
CA LEU A 109 -12.32 16.85 1.06
C LEU A 109 -11.01 17.52 1.49
N ILE A 110 -11.12 18.80 1.82
CA ILE A 110 -10.05 19.64 2.36
C ILE A 110 -10.37 20.16 3.76
N ASP A 111 -11.62 20.00 4.19
CA ASP A 111 -12.12 20.38 5.51
C ASP A 111 -13.11 19.28 5.95
N TYR A 112 -12.84 18.65 7.08
CA TYR A 112 -13.61 17.55 7.66
C TYR A 112 -13.21 17.34 9.11
N ASP A 113 -14.14 16.83 9.91
CA ASP A 113 -13.85 16.43 11.29
C ASP A 113 -13.53 14.93 11.35
N MET A 114 -12.51 14.60 12.10
CA MET A 114 -12.09 13.22 12.33
C MET A 114 -11.56 13.08 13.77
N ASP A 115 -11.84 11.96 14.42
CA ASP A 115 -11.24 11.66 15.70
C ASP A 115 -9.72 11.64 15.61
N ALA A 116 -9.06 12.29 16.53
CA ALA A 116 -7.61 12.42 16.63
C ALA A 116 -6.99 11.15 17.24
N VAL A 117 -7.24 9.98 16.61
CA VAL A 117 -6.77 8.67 17.06
C VAL A 117 -6.25 7.84 15.87
N SER A 118 -5.26 6.98 16.13
CA SER A 118 -4.76 6.07 15.11
C SER A 118 -5.87 5.20 14.52
N PHE A 119 -5.89 5.04 13.21
CA PHE A 119 -6.93 4.27 12.51
C PHE A 119 -6.47 2.90 11.97
N THR A 120 -5.34 2.40 12.45
CA THR A 120 -4.78 1.10 12.03
C THR A 120 -5.83 -0.01 12.15
N GLY A 121 -6.07 -0.74 11.06
CA GLY A 121 -7.04 -1.83 11.03
C GLY A 121 -8.50 -1.39 10.95
N THR A 122 -8.79 -0.12 10.80
CA THR A 122 -10.16 0.41 10.68
C THR A 122 -10.52 0.79 9.24
N ARG A 123 -11.80 1.08 8.98
CA ARG A 123 -12.27 1.50 7.65
C ARG A 123 -11.84 2.93 7.25
N TYR A 124 -11.20 3.70 8.12
CA TYR A 124 -10.52 4.94 7.73
C TYR A 124 -9.25 4.69 6.91
N ASP A 125 -8.71 3.46 6.94
CA ASP A 125 -7.64 3.03 6.06
C ASP A 125 -8.18 2.79 4.64
N TRP A 126 -7.52 3.39 3.66
CA TRP A 126 -7.94 3.36 2.26
C TRP A 126 -8.02 1.95 1.68
N GLY A 127 -7.05 1.09 1.99
CA GLY A 127 -7.00 -0.29 1.48
C GLY A 127 -7.96 -1.23 2.20
N ILE A 128 -8.25 -0.97 3.48
CA ILE A 128 -9.24 -1.75 4.24
C ILE A 128 -10.66 -1.41 3.79
N ASN A 129 -10.94 -0.15 3.53
CA ASN A 129 -12.29 0.28 3.14
C ASN A 129 -12.62 -0.02 1.67
N ASN A 130 -11.63 0.05 0.77
CA ASN A 130 -11.88 0.11 -0.67
C ASN A 130 -11.27 -1.06 -1.44
N ALA A 131 -11.97 -1.45 -2.51
CA ALA A 131 -11.43 -2.30 -3.55
C ALA A 131 -10.56 -1.46 -4.51
N ILE A 132 -9.32 -1.89 -4.73
CA ILE A 132 -8.39 -1.21 -5.64
C ILE A 132 -8.42 -1.95 -6.98
N SER A 133 -8.89 -1.29 -8.04
CA SER A 133 -9.25 -1.92 -9.32
C SER A 133 -8.12 -2.71 -9.99
N ASN A 134 -6.87 -2.26 -9.84
CA ASN A 134 -5.66 -2.94 -10.33
C ASN A 134 -4.78 -3.47 -9.18
N GLY A 135 -5.41 -3.76 -8.04
CA GLY A 135 -4.83 -4.30 -6.81
C GLY A 135 -5.65 -5.48 -6.27
N GLY A 136 -6.11 -6.39 -7.13
CA GLY A 136 -6.94 -7.55 -6.77
C GLY A 136 -8.43 -7.24 -6.61
N ASN A 137 -8.85 -5.99 -6.77
CA ASN A 137 -10.23 -5.52 -6.78
C ASN A 137 -11.10 -6.02 -5.63
N GLN A 138 -10.52 -6.09 -4.44
CA GLN A 138 -11.18 -6.50 -3.20
C GLN A 138 -10.72 -5.61 -2.04
N SER A 139 -11.66 -5.18 -1.19
CA SER A 139 -11.34 -4.44 0.04
C SER A 139 -10.66 -5.35 1.07
N GLY A 140 -9.78 -4.76 1.90
CA GLY A 140 -9.06 -5.48 2.95
C GLY A 140 -7.81 -6.24 2.49
N LEU A 141 -7.48 -6.25 1.19
CA LEU A 141 -6.22 -6.82 0.70
C LEU A 141 -5.00 -5.94 1.01
N TRP A 142 -5.24 -4.66 1.22
CA TRP A 142 -4.24 -3.62 1.39
C TRP A 142 -4.45 -2.83 2.67
N HIS A 143 -3.38 -2.25 3.19
CA HIS A 143 -3.44 -1.33 4.32
C HIS A 143 -2.29 -0.31 4.25
N VAL A 144 -2.42 0.79 5.01
CA VAL A 144 -1.35 1.77 5.16
C VAL A 144 -0.43 1.40 6.33
N LEU A 145 0.85 1.67 6.22
CA LEU A 145 1.82 1.44 7.29
C LEU A 145 1.56 2.34 8.51
N THR A 146 1.92 1.85 9.70
CA THR A 146 2.04 2.69 10.90
C THR A 146 3.32 3.53 10.84
N ILE A 147 3.46 4.52 11.71
CA ILE A 147 4.67 5.35 11.74
C ILE A 147 5.89 4.56 12.23
N GLU A 148 5.69 3.60 13.14
CA GLU A 148 6.73 2.70 13.62
C GLU A 148 7.24 1.81 12.48
N GLN A 149 6.35 1.34 11.62
CA GLN A 149 6.71 0.54 10.45
C GLN A 149 7.50 1.38 9.43
N TRP A 150 7.08 2.63 9.16
CA TRP A 150 7.86 3.56 8.35
C TRP A 150 9.25 3.81 8.96
N ASN A 151 9.33 4.03 10.28
CA ASN A 151 10.62 4.22 10.96
C ASN A 151 11.50 2.97 10.86
N SER A 152 10.92 1.79 11.00
CA SER A 152 11.65 0.53 10.82
C SER A 152 12.26 0.42 9.43
N LEU A 153 11.52 0.81 8.39
CA LEU A 153 12.00 0.78 6.99
C LEU A 153 13.20 1.70 6.74
N VAL A 154 13.20 2.92 7.31
CA VAL A 154 14.22 3.92 6.97
C VAL A 154 15.33 4.05 8.01
N SER A 155 15.14 3.57 9.26
CA SER A 155 16.08 3.81 10.35
C SER A 155 16.55 2.56 11.08
N GLU A 156 15.69 1.54 11.30
CA GLU A 156 15.98 0.50 12.28
C GLU A 156 16.47 -0.82 11.68
N ARG A 157 15.93 -1.25 10.53
CA ARG A 157 16.33 -2.52 9.93
C ARG A 157 17.77 -2.49 9.48
N SER A 158 18.43 -3.63 9.57
CA SER A 158 19.82 -3.81 9.15
C SER A 158 19.98 -3.76 7.61
N GLY A 159 21.20 -3.53 7.15
CA GLY A 159 21.54 -3.55 5.73
C GLY A 159 21.20 -2.26 4.98
N SER A 160 21.10 -2.37 3.67
CA SER A 160 20.74 -1.28 2.78
C SER A 160 19.24 -1.03 2.85
N ARG A 161 18.83 0.18 3.26
CA ARG A 161 17.42 0.52 3.50
C ARG A 161 16.83 1.40 2.43
N PHE A 162 17.53 2.47 2.09
CA PHE A 162 17.06 3.46 1.14
C PHE A 162 18.22 4.18 0.43
N ALA A 163 17.90 4.80 -0.70
CA ALA A 163 18.74 5.81 -1.33
C ALA A 163 17.86 6.89 -1.96
N LYS A 164 18.33 8.12 -2.05
CA LYS A 164 17.64 9.16 -2.80
C LYS A 164 18.05 9.09 -4.26
N ALA A 165 17.10 9.32 -5.15
CA ALA A 165 17.32 9.24 -6.58
C ALA A 165 16.43 10.21 -7.37
N THR A 166 16.84 10.45 -8.62
CA THR A 166 15.97 10.96 -9.67
C THR A 166 15.70 9.82 -10.65
N VAL A 167 14.46 9.35 -10.72
CA VAL A 167 14.00 8.25 -11.59
C VAL A 167 13.11 8.83 -12.68
N ALA A 168 13.45 8.63 -13.95
CA ALA A 168 12.69 9.17 -15.09
C ALA A 168 12.40 10.70 -14.97
N GLY A 169 13.30 11.47 -14.35
CA GLY A 169 13.14 12.90 -14.09
C GLY A 169 12.38 13.27 -12.81
N MET A 170 11.76 12.30 -12.12
CA MET A 170 11.09 12.49 -10.85
C MET A 170 12.06 12.22 -9.69
N ARG A 171 12.19 13.18 -8.77
CA ARG A 171 12.94 13.01 -7.52
C ARG A 171 12.15 12.16 -6.54
N GLY A 172 12.85 11.36 -5.73
CA GLY A 172 12.17 10.50 -4.75
C GLY A 172 13.11 9.65 -3.92
N LEU A 173 12.50 8.77 -3.13
CA LEU A 173 13.17 7.84 -2.24
C LEU A 173 13.02 6.42 -2.78
N LEU A 174 14.14 5.76 -3.06
CA LEU A 174 14.20 4.31 -3.29
C LEU A 174 14.17 3.60 -1.92
N LEU A 175 13.26 2.66 -1.73
CA LEU A 175 13.30 1.71 -0.61
C LEU A 175 13.83 0.37 -1.14
N LEU A 176 14.85 -0.16 -0.47
CA LEU A 176 15.53 -1.38 -0.89
C LEU A 176 14.95 -2.59 -0.14
N PRO A 177 14.57 -3.68 -0.81
CA PRO A 177 14.01 -4.86 -0.15
C PRO A 177 15.04 -5.56 0.76
N ASP A 178 14.57 -6.47 1.60
CA ASP A 178 15.42 -7.18 2.58
C ASP A 178 16.57 -7.99 1.94
N ASN A 179 16.33 -8.47 0.72
CA ASN A 179 17.31 -9.25 -0.06
C ASN A 179 18.11 -8.41 -1.06
N TRP A 180 18.11 -7.08 -0.92
CA TRP A 180 18.86 -6.19 -1.81
C TRP A 180 20.34 -6.54 -1.83
N SER A 181 20.93 -6.52 -3.02
CA SER A 181 22.37 -6.71 -3.25
C SER A 181 22.93 -5.58 -4.12
N GLU A 182 24.01 -4.97 -3.70
CA GLU A 182 24.73 -3.94 -4.49
C GLU A 182 25.28 -4.48 -5.81
N ALA A 183 25.44 -5.81 -5.93
CA ALA A 183 25.83 -6.45 -7.19
C ALA A 183 24.71 -6.35 -8.26
N THR A 184 23.46 -6.10 -7.87
CA THR A 184 22.33 -5.95 -8.79
C THR A 184 22.37 -4.59 -9.51
N PHE A 185 22.62 -3.54 -8.74
CA PHE A 185 22.72 -2.15 -9.23
C PHE A 185 23.49 -1.33 -8.22
N THR A 186 24.45 -0.52 -8.68
CA THR A 186 25.24 0.31 -7.80
C THR A 186 24.49 1.62 -7.49
N LEU A 187 24.17 1.80 -6.21
CA LEU A 187 23.58 3.04 -5.69
C LEU A 187 24.57 3.76 -4.81
N ASN A 188 24.62 5.08 -4.97
CA ASN A 188 25.45 5.96 -4.14
C ASN A 188 24.65 6.39 -2.90
N ALA A 189 25.35 6.77 -1.83
CA ALA A 189 24.79 7.36 -0.62
C ALA A 189 23.63 6.53 -0.01
N VAL A 190 23.77 5.21 -0.01
CA VAL A 190 22.81 4.30 0.62
C VAL A 190 22.76 4.58 2.12
N ASN A 191 21.54 4.68 2.68
CA ASN A 191 21.26 5.02 4.08
C ASN A 191 21.71 6.43 4.52
N ASP A 192 22.07 7.30 3.58
CA ASP A 192 22.45 8.68 3.88
C ASP A 192 21.25 9.63 3.70
N ALA A 193 20.63 10.01 4.81
CA ALA A 193 19.51 10.94 4.83
C ALA A 193 19.89 12.38 4.41
N THR A 194 21.18 12.71 4.39
CA THR A 194 21.67 14.05 4.08
C THR A 194 22.10 14.23 2.62
N SER A 195 22.22 13.14 1.86
CA SER A 195 22.56 13.18 0.44
C SER A 195 21.41 13.73 -0.41
N GLY A 196 21.74 14.37 -1.53
CA GLY A 196 20.74 14.91 -2.47
C GLY A 196 20.21 13.85 -3.45
N TYR A 197 19.10 14.18 -4.12
CA TYR A 197 18.49 13.31 -5.15
C TYR A 197 19.41 13.10 -6.37
N SER A 198 20.34 14.02 -6.62
CA SER A 198 21.32 13.90 -7.70
C SER A 198 22.40 12.84 -7.46
N SER A 199 22.46 12.25 -6.26
CA SER A 199 23.37 11.14 -5.95
C SER A 199 23.16 9.93 -6.85
N ASN A 200 21.91 9.70 -7.29
CA ASN A 200 21.55 8.66 -8.22
C ASN A 200 20.61 9.21 -9.30
N THR A 201 20.98 9.05 -10.56
CA THR A 201 20.12 9.35 -11.70
C THR A 201 19.86 8.05 -12.45
N VAL A 202 18.59 7.65 -12.51
CA VAL A 202 18.14 6.36 -13.04
C VAL A 202 17.18 6.61 -14.19
N SER A 203 17.43 5.99 -15.33
CA SER A 203 16.50 6.01 -16.47
C SER A 203 15.22 5.24 -16.13
N SER A 204 14.13 5.48 -16.87
CA SER A 204 12.91 4.68 -16.75
C SER A 204 13.18 3.20 -17.04
N THR A 205 14.01 2.91 -18.04
CA THR A 205 14.38 1.54 -18.42
C THR A 205 15.17 0.85 -17.31
N ASP A 206 16.26 1.47 -16.82
CA ASP A 206 17.05 0.87 -15.71
C ASP A 206 16.20 0.68 -14.46
N PHE A 207 15.27 1.61 -14.20
CA PHE A 207 14.36 1.48 -13.08
C PHE A 207 13.44 0.27 -13.25
N THR A 208 12.73 0.17 -14.35
CA THR A 208 11.75 -0.90 -14.57
C THR A 208 12.41 -2.26 -14.72
N ASP A 209 13.45 -2.36 -15.56
CA ASP A 209 14.06 -3.63 -15.93
C ASP A 209 15.01 -4.18 -14.86
N VAL A 210 15.58 -3.31 -14.01
CA VAL A 210 16.55 -3.72 -13.00
C VAL A 210 16.03 -3.47 -11.59
N LEU A 211 15.75 -2.21 -11.20
CA LEU A 211 15.43 -1.89 -9.81
C LEU A 211 14.07 -2.44 -9.40
N GLU A 212 13.01 -2.12 -10.14
CA GLU A 212 11.65 -2.59 -9.85
C GLU A 212 11.53 -4.11 -9.99
N HIS A 213 12.16 -4.69 -11.03
CA HIS A 213 12.20 -6.14 -11.21
C HIS A 213 12.80 -6.87 -9.99
N ASN A 214 13.80 -6.25 -9.34
CA ASN A 214 14.40 -6.75 -8.10
C ASN A 214 13.68 -6.26 -6.82
N GLY A 215 12.48 -5.73 -6.96
CA GLY A 215 11.59 -5.40 -5.85
C GLY A 215 11.84 -4.06 -5.18
N VAL A 216 12.65 -3.18 -5.76
CA VAL A 216 12.85 -1.83 -5.23
C VAL A 216 11.56 -1.02 -5.36
N VAL A 217 11.22 -0.31 -4.29
CA VAL A 217 10.09 0.63 -4.25
C VAL A 217 10.60 2.04 -4.47
N PHE A 218 9.96 2.80 -5.37
CA PHE A 218 10.22 4.22 -5.51
C PHE A 218 9.03 5.02 -4.98
N LEU A 219 9.30 5.94 -4.07
CA LEU A 219 8.37 6.91 -3.52
C LEU A 219 8.65 8.27 -4.14
N PRO A 220 7.86 8.74 -5.13
CA PRO A 220 8.07 10.05 -5.74
C PRO A 220 7.88 11.20 -4.76
N SER A 221 8.63 12.28 -4.96
CA SER A 221 8.48 13.56 -4.27
C SER A 221 7.25 14.30 -4.82
N ALA A 222 6.05 13.78 -4.55
CA ALA A 222 4.79 14.27 -5.10
C ALA A 222 4.34 15.61 -4.50
N GLY A 223 5.08 16.15 -3.53
CA GLY A 223 4.74 17.38 -2.83
C GLY A 223 3.64 17.19 -1.80
N LEU A 224 2.84 18.24 -1.60
CA LEU A 224 1.68 18.26 -0.71
C LEU A 224 0.57 19.15 -1.26
N ARG A 225 -0.67 18.95 -0.78
CA ARG A 225 -1.81 19.82 -0.99
C ARG A 225 -2.23 20.49 0.33
N GLU A 226 -2.40 21.82 0.29
CA GLU A 226 -2.95 22.61 1.38
C GLU A 226 -4.17 23.39 0.84
N GLY A 227 -5.36 23.02 1.29
CA GLY A 227 -6.59 23.47 0.64
C GLY A 227 -6.57 23.13 -0.86
N ASN A 228 -6.69 24.11 -1.73
CA ASN A 228 -6.64 23.96 -3.20
C ASN A 228 -5.24 24.20 -3.77
N ASN A 229 -4.22 24.42 -2.95
CA ASN A 229 -2.88 24.68 -3.44
C ASN A 229 -2.03 23.41 -3.39
N VAL A 230 -1.34 23.12 -4.47
CA VAL A 230 -0.35 22.03 -4.54
C VAL A 230 1.05 22.64 -4.57
N ASN A 231 1.90 22.23 -3.65
CA ASN A 231 3.21 22.80 -3.43
C ASN A 231 4.30 21.71 -3.45
N TYR A 232 5.51 22.09 -3.77
CA TYR A 232 6.74 21.28 -3.65
C TYR A 232 6.74 19.99 -4.46
N VAL A 233 5.97 19.90 -5.54
CA VAL A 233 6.04 18.78 -6.49
C VAL A 233 7.48 18.68 -7.03
N ASN A 234 8.02 17.47 -7.06
CA ASN A 234 9.41 17.18 -7.37
C ASN A 234 10.44 17.83 -6.39
N GLY A 235 9.98 18.25 -5.22
CA GLY A 235 10.80 18.86 -4.15
C GLY A 235 10.92 17.95 -2.94
N PHE A 236 9.80 17.55 -2.35
CA PHE A 236 9.78 16.60 -1.25
C PHE A 236 8.61 15.63 -1.33
N GLY A 237 8.73 14.51 -0.63
CA GLY A 237 7.67 13.51 -0.49
C GLY A 237 7.13 13.43 0.93
N ARG A 238 5.82 13.25 1.04
CA ARG A 238 5.12 12.92 2.27
C ARG A 238 4.17 11.75 2.03
N TYR A 239 4.26 10.76 2.91
CA TYR A 239 3.46 9.53 2.84
C TYR A 239 2.75 9.29 4.15
N TRP A 240 1.43 9.26 4.12
CA TRP A 240 0.64 9.03 5.33
C TRP A 240 0.96 7.69 5.99
N SER A 241 0.86 7.69 7.31
CA SER A 241 0.73 6.49 8.14
C SER A 241 -0.67 6.43 8.76
N SER A 242 -1.04 5.28 9.34
CA SER A 242 -2.28 5.15 10.11
C SER A 242 -2.17 5.69 11.55
N SER A 243 -0.98 6.14 11.96
CA SER A 243 -0.70 6.54 13.34
C SER A 243 -1.05 8.00 13.62
N TYR A 244 -1.59 8.24 14.82
CA TYR A 244 -1.79 9.57 15.41
C TYR A 244 -1.04 9.65 16.74
N VAL A 245 -0.12 10.60 16.87
CA VAL A 245 0.60 10.92 18.10
C VAL A 245 0.71 12.44 18.15
N GLU A 246 -0.16 13.10 18.93
CA GLU A 246 -0.34 14.56 18.97
C GLU A 246 -0.77 15.19 17.65
N LYS A 247 -0.37 14.60 16.53
CA LYS A 247 -0.73 14.92 15.14
C LYS A 247 -0.81 13.65 14.33
N ALA A 248 -1.46 13.71 13.17
CA ALA A 248 -1.35 12.67 12.15
C ALA A 248 0.12 12.51 11.75
N ARG A 249 0.57 11.25 11.55
CA ARG A 249 1.98 10.94 11.30
C ARG A 249 2.23 10.56 9.85
N SER A 250 3.38 10.96 9.32
CA SER A 250 3.82 10.64 7.96
C SER A 250 5.31 10.33 7.90
N LEU A 251 5.73 9.56 6.89
CA LEU A 251 7.11 9.58 6.42
C LEU A 251 7.32 10.87 5.62
N PHE A 252 8.36 11.62 5.96
CA PHE A 252 8.79 12.82 5.26
C PHE A 252 10.19 12.64 4.71
N PHE A 253 10.43 13.12 3.49
CA PHE A 253 11.78 13.20 2.93
C PHE A 253 11.91 14.37 1.95
N HIS A 254 13.09 14.97 1.94
CA HIS A 254 13.52 15.97 0.98
C HIS A 254 15.03 15.84 0.72
N GLU A 255 15.64 16.82 0.06
CA GLU A 255 17.01 16.75 -0.40
C GLU A 255 18.02 16.42 0.71
N SER A 256 17.81 16.84 1.95
CA SER A 256 18.75 16.67 3.06
C SER A 256 18.18 15.97 4.29
N ASP A 257 17.03 15.27 4.15
CA ASP A 257 16.41 14.60 5.29
C ASP A 257 15.54 13.39 4.87
N VAL A 258 15.40 12.42 5.77
CA VAL A 258 14.43 11.29 5.70
C VAL A 258 14.05 10.96 7.13
N ARG A 259 12.79 11.19 7.54
CA ARG A 259 12.32 10.94 8.91
C ARG A 259 10.80 10.78 9.04
N PRO A 260 10.31 10.15 10.12
CA PRO A 260 8.95 10.31 10.58
C PRO A 260 8.66 11.76 11.01
N GLU A 261 7.47 12.29 10.64
CA GLU A 261 7.07 13.65 11.01
C GLU A 261 5.58 13.74 11.30
N GLY A 262 5.19 14.71 12.16
CA GLY A 262 3.79 15.07 12.39
C GLY A 262 3.29 16.09 11.40
N ALA A 263 2.00 16.02 11.04
CA ALA A 263 1.37 16.96 10.11
C ALA A 263 -0.09 17.23 10.48
N ASP A 264 -0.64 18.31 9.95
CA ASP A 264 -2.06 18.59 9.97
C ASP A 264 -2.80 17.54 9.13
N TYR A 265 -3.85 16.93 9.68
CA TYR A 265 -4.58 15.86 9.02
C TYR A 265 -5.40 16.33 7.79
N HIS A 266 -5.66 17.62 7.64
CA HIS A 266 -6.27 18.21 6.44
C HIS A 266 -5.29 18.36 5.27
N SER A 267 -3.98 18.33 5.52
CA SER A 267 -2.98 18.35 4.44
C SER A 267 -3.15 17.12 3.55
N GLY A 268 -3.04 17.32 2.24
CA GLY A 268 -3.08 16.21 1.28
C GLY A 268 -1.69 15.64 1.04
N PHE A 269 -1.47 14.36 1.36
CA PHE A 269 -0.22 13.64 1.13
C PHE A 269 -0.46 12.36 0.33
N SER A 270 0.60 11.81 -0.22
CA SER A 270 0.57 10.52 -0.92
C SER A 270 0.23 9.37 0.03
N VAL A 271 -0.38 8.34 -0.54
CA VAL A 271 -0.65 7.07 0.12
C VAL A 271 0.01 5.96 -0.68
N ARG A 272 0.86 5.16 -0.02
CA ARG A 272 1.46 3.96 -0.57
C ARG A 272 1.03 2.77 0.28
N LEU A 273 0.18 1.93 -0.30
CA LEU A 273 -0.38 0.79 0.41
C LEU A 273 0.57 -0.41 0.39
N VAL A 274 0.38 -1.29 1.36
CA VAL A 274 1.10 -2.55 1.49
C VAL A 274 0.12 -3.70 1.70
N SER A 275 0.54 -4.92 1.33
CA SER A 275 -0.08 -6.18 1.73
C SER A 275 0.88 -6.97 2.61
N ASP A 276 0.36 -7.81 3.51
CA ASP A 276 1.19 -8.69 4.33
C ASP A 276 1.96 -9.68 3.46
N ALA A 277 3.23 -9.92 3.82
CA ALA A 277 4.10 -10.92 3.22
C ALA A 277 4.47 -11.94 4.30
N ASN A 278 3.91 -13.15 4.19
CA ASN A 278 4.17 -14.26 5.10
C ASN A 278 5.42 -15.05 4.70
#